data_f2331e689d0ad058c0fc56dfd5b072d3
#
_entry.id   f2331e689d0ad058c0fc56dfd5b072d3
#
_cell.length_a   1.000
_cell.length_b   1.000
_cell.length_c   1.000
_cell.angle_alpha   90.00
_cell.angle_beta   90.00
_cell.angle_gamma   90.00
#
_symmetry.space_group_name_H-M   'P 1'
#
loop_
_entity.id
_entity.type
_entity.pdbx_description
1 polymer ?
#
loop_
_entity_poly.entity_id
_entity_poly.type
_entity_poly.pdbx_seq_one_letter_code
_entity_poly.pdbx_strand_id
1 'polypeptide(L)'
;ASAKGPVFQIENGDFIQGSPLSYYVRKAETHSVEAITKIINQMNYDVSILGNHEFNYGLDYLKETIASYQQPVLAANILGKDGQPYFGQPYVIIEKQGVKVAILGVTTQYIPHWEQPATVKDLTFKSVVETAAEYVPKLREEADLVVVAYHGGFEKDLETGEPTELLTGENEGYDLLEKVPGIDALVTGHQHREIATKLNGIPVIQPGFRGAFVGEITLEIEPMAKGYHVIGSDAAIHPVGNEQPDAEVLSLTTALHDEVEEWLDQPVGNV
;
A
#
# COMPACT_ATOMS: atom_id res chain seq x y z
N ALA A 1 -12.80 -8.61 17.49
CA ALA A 1 -13.21 -9.98 17.18
C ALA A 1 -11.96 -10.79 16.88
N SER A 2 -11.77 -11.96 17.52
CA SER A 2 -10.64 -12.84 17.19
C SER A 2 -10.88 -13.39 15.79
N ALA A 3 -9.98 -13.12 14.86
CA ALA A 3 -10.00 -13.74 13.54
C ALA A 3 -10.06 -15.26 13.68
N LYS A 4 -10.91 -15.92 12.90
CA LYS A 4 -11.06 -17.38 12.90
C LYS A 4 -10.03 -18.08 11.99
N GLY A 5 -9.15 -17.32 11.36
CA GLY A 5 -8.14 -17.78 10.41
C GLY A 5 -6.88 -16.92 10.46
N PRO A 6 -5.91 -17.15 9.53
CA PRO A 6 -4.70 -16.36 9.46
C PRO A 6 -5.00 -14.92 9.08
N VAL A 7 -4.24 -13.99 9.64
CA VAL A 7 -4.32 -12.55 9.34
C VAL A 7 -3.07 -12.16 8.56
N PHE A 8 -3.27 -11.40 7.48
CA PHE A 8 -2.22 -10.79 6.66
C PHE A 8 -2.36 -9.28 6.77
N GLN A 9 -1.27 -8.60 7.12
CA GLN A 9 -1.24 -7.16 7.33
C GLN A 9 -0.48 -6.49 6.19
N ILE A 10 -1.16 -5.56 5.52
CA ILE A 10 -0.62 -4.86 4.34
C ILE A 10 -0.56 -3.37 4.67
N GLU A 11 0.62 -2.77 4.55
CA GLU A 11 0.80 -1.33 4.47
C GLU A 11 0.78 -0.95 2.97
N ASN A 12 -0.12 -0.04 2.60
CA ASN A 12 -0.44 0.21 1.18
C ASN A 12 0.09 1.54 0.64
N GLY A 13 1.26 2.02 1.13
CA GLY A 13 1.98 3.18 0.59
C GLY A 13 1.58 4.54 1.17
N ASP A 14 2.36 5.55 0.79
CA ASP A 14 2.28 6.94 1.28
C ASP A 14 2.58 7.09 2.78
N PHE A 15 3.56 6.32 3.25
CA PHE A 15 3.94 6.33 4.66
C PHE A 15 4.94 7.43 5.02
N ILE A 16 5.92 7.72 4.16
CA ILE A 16 7.08 8.55 4.52
C ILE A 16 6.88 10.06 4.34
N GLN A 17 5.76 10.49 3.79
CA GLN A 17 5.47 11.89 3.52
C GLN A 17 4.02 12.24 3.91
N GLY A 18 3.75 13.49 4.23
CA GLY A 18 2.38 14.01 4.46
C GLY A 18 2.18 14.59 5.86
N SER A 19 3.21 14.65 6.70
CA SER A 19 3.14 15.23 8.04
C SER A 19 4.33 16.15 8.34
N PRO A 20 4.20 17.10 9.29
CA PRO A 20 5.34 17.87 9.79
C PRO A 20 6.46 16.97 10.33
N LEU A 21 6.11 15.84 10.96
CA LEU A 21 7.07 14.90 11.51
C LEU A 21 7.96 14.28 10.43
N SER A 22 7.37 13.77 9.35
CA SER A 22 8.13 13.18 8.25
C SER A 22 8.99 14.21 7.53
N TYR A 23 8.46 15.43 7.37
CA TYR A 23 9.24 16.54 6.80
C TYR A 23 10.42 16.95 7.70
N TYR A 24 10.21 17.03 9.01
CA TYR A 24 11.26 17.35 9.98
C TYR A 24 12.39 16.32 9.93
N VAL A 25 12.07 15.04 10.01
CA VAL A 25 13.06 13.95 9.91
C VAL A 25 13.86 14.05 8.61
N ARG A 26 13.20 14.34 7.49
CA ARG A 26 13.89 14.51 6.19
C ARG A 26 14.82 15.71 6.15
N LYS A 27 14.53 16.78 6.89
CA LYS A 27 15.30 18.06 6.88
C LYS A 27 16.32 18.16 7.99
N ALA A 28 16.10 17.54 9.13
CA ALA A 28 17.01 17.58 10.26
C ALA A 28 18.24 16.72 9.99
N GLU A 29 19.44 17.29 10.14
CA GLU A 29 20.70 16.56 9.97
C GLU A 29 20.95 15.55 11.10
N THR A 30 20.17 15.60 12.17
CA THR A 30 20.30 14.77 13.38
C THR A 30 19.51 13.48 13.32
N HIS A 31 18.65 13.33 12.33
CA HIS A 31 17.79 12.15 12.18
C HIS A 31 18.07 11.41 10.88
N SER A 32 18.02 10.08 10.96
CA SER A 32 18.03 9.18 9.81
C SER A 32 16.62 8.65 9.54
N VAL A 33 16.45 7.91 8.46
CA VAL A 33 15.17 7.26 8.09
C VAL A 33 14.64 6.34 9.20
N GLU A 34 15.53 5.76 10.03
CA GLU A 34 15.14 4.89 11.15
C GLU A 34 14.26 5.60 12.18
N ALA A 35 14.34 6.92 12.29
CA ALA A 35 13.46 7.69 13.18
C ALA A 35 11.98 7.45 12.86
N ILE A 36 11.63 7.18 11.59
CA ILE A 36 10.27 6.89 11.14
C ILE A 36 10.07 5.38 10.93
N THR A 37 11.04 4.71 10.29
CA THR A 37 10.85 3.32 9.88
C THR A 37 10.80 2.34 11.06
N LYS A 38 11.36 2.70 12.22
CA LYS A 38 11.16 1.94 13.47
C LYS A 38 9.69 1.81 13.87
N ILE A 39 8.85 2.77 13.49
CA ILE A 39 7.41 2.78 13.79
C ILE A 39 6.72 1.71 12.94
N ILE A 40 6.94 1.74 11.63
CA ILE A 40 6.33 0.76 10.71
C ILE A 40 6.85 -0.67 10.99
N ASN A 41 8.13 -0.79 11.35
CA ASN A 41 8.73 -2.07 11.73
C ASN A 41 8.09 -2.64 13.01
N GLN A 42 7.73 -1.79 13.99
CA GLN A 42 7.04 -2.20 15.21
C GLN A 42 5.61 -2.69 14.93
N MET A 43 4.96 -2.19 13.89
CA MET A 43 3.61 -2.60 13.52
C MET A 43 3.53 -3.99 12.89
N ASN A 44 4.69 -4.61 12.56
CA ASN A 44 4.81 -5.97 12.06
C ASN A 44 3.95 -6.29 10.83
N TYR A 45 3.93 -5.39 9.84
CA TYR A 45 3.29 -5.67 8.56
C TYR A 45 3.94 -6.86 7.85
N ASP A 46 3.14 -7.64 7.14
CA ASP A 46 3.64 -8.73 6.29
C ASP A 46 4.30 -8.22 5.02
N VAL A 47 3.80 -7.09 4.49
CA VAL A 47 4.32 -6.40 3.29
C VAL A 47 4.07 -4.90 3.37
N SER A 48 4.90 -4.13 2.65
CA SER A 48 4.65 -2.72 2.33
C SER A 48 4.62 -2.50 0.82
N ILE A 49 3.76 -1.59 0.37
CA ILE A 49 3.65 -1.17 -1.02
C ILE A 49 4.22 0.24 -1.15
N LEU A 50 4.74 0.61 -2.31
CA LEU A 50 5.13 1.98 -2.57
C LEU A 50 3.94 2.79 -3.07
N GLY A 51 3.69 3.95 -2.46
CA GLY A 51 2.78 4.95 -2.97
C GLY A 51 3.50 6.01 -3.82
N ASN A 52 2.78 7.05 -4.23
CA ASN A 52 3.38 8.13 -5.00
C ASN A 52 4.21 9.08 -4.11
N HIS A 53 3.83 9.26 -2.85
CA HIS A 53 4.54 10.15 -1.94
C HIS A 53 5.88 9.57 -1.45
N GLU A 54 6.17 8.30 -1.64
CA GLU A 54 7.49 7.72 -1.40
C GLU A 54 8.57 8.34 -2.30
N PHE A 55 8.22 8.94 -3.43
CA PHE A 55 9.17 9.56 -4.37
C PHE A 55 9.51 11.01 -4.04
N ASN A 56 8.72 11.70 -3.21
CA ASN A 56 8.82 13.15 -3.00
C ASN A 56 10.16 13.62 -2.40
N TYR A 57 10.86 12.75 -1.69
CA TYR A 57 12.17 13.07 -1.11
C TYR A 57 13.35 12.54 -1.94
N GLY A 58 13.08 12.03 -3.14
CA GLY A 58 14.07 11.51 -4.08
C GLY A 58 14.43 10.05 -3.85
N LEU A 59 15.08 9.46 -4.87
CA LEU A 59 15.34 8.00 -4.90
C LEU A 59 16.36 7.53 -3.85
N ASP A 60 17.32 8.37 -3.46
CA ASP A 60 18.31 7.97 -2.46
C ASP A 60 17.66 7.81 -1.09
N TYR A 61 16.81 8.76 -0.71
CA TYR A 61 16.02 8.67 0.53
C TYR A 61 15.06 7.48 0.50
N LEU A 62 14.38 7.25 -0.62
CA LEU A 62 13.50 6.10 -0.79
C LEU A 62 14.27 4.77 -0.65
N LYS A 63 15.43 4.63 -1.28
CA LYS A 63 16.27 3.42 -1.14
C LYS A 63 16.74 3.18 0.28
N GLU A 64 17.14 4.22 0.98
CA GLU A 64 17.54 4.15 2.38
C GLU A 64 16.35 3.71 3.26
N THR A 65 15.17 4.26 3.00
CA THR A 65 13.93 3.89 3.68
C THR A 65 13.59 2.41 3.46
N ILE A 66 13.59 1.96 2.21
CA ILE A 66 13.31 0.54 1.86
C ILE A 66 14.32 -0.39 2.54
N ALA A 67 15.60 -0.01 2.56
CA ALA A 67 16.65 -0.81 3.18
C ALA A 67 16.50 -0.94 4.70
N SER A 68 15.78 -0.04 5.35
CA SER A 68 15.51 -0.06 6.78
C SER A 68 14.22 -0.79 7.17
N TYR A 69 13.36 -1.16 6.21
CA TYR A 69 12.16 -1.95 6.46
C TYR A 69 12.49 -3.41 6.79
N GLN A 70 11.77 -3.99 7.75
CA GLN A 70 11.90 -5.41 8.09
C GLN A 70 11.02 -6.30 7.21
N GLN A 71 9.89 -5.79 6.76
CA GLN A 71 9.00 -6.47 5.84
C GLN A 71 9.44 -6.25 4.38
N PRO A 72 9.08 -7.17 3.47
CA PRO A 72 9.32 -6.99 2.04
C PRO A 72 8.52 -5.81 1.49
N VAL A 73 9.17 -5.03 0.61
CA VAL A 73 8.52 -3.97 -0.18
C VAL A 73 8.19 -4.52 -1.56
N LEU A 74 6.96 -4.27 -2.02
CA LEU A 74 6.46 -4.77 -3.29
C LEU A 74 6.22 -3.63 -4.27
N ALA A 75 6.73 -3.77 -5.51
CA ALA A 75 6.63 -2.76 -6.56
C ALA A 75 6.76 -3.39 -7.96
N ALA A 76 5.76 -4.18 -8.37
CA ALA A 76 5.82 -4.97 -9.61
C ALA A 76 5.88 -4.13 -10.89
N ASN A 77 5.26 -2.96 -10.89
CA ASN A 77 5.09 -2.13 -12.09
C ASN A 77 6.06 -0.95 -12.18
N ILE A 78 7.04 -0.86 -11.26
CA ILE A 78 8.12 0.14 -11.34
C ILE A 78 9.38 -0.57 -11.82
N LEU A 79 9.74 -0.36 -13.07
CA LEU A 79 10.82 -1.09 -13.73
C LEU A 79 12.06 -0.22 -13.92
N GLY A 80 13.22 -0.85 -13.75
CA GLY A 80 14.50 -0.28 -14.14
C GLY A 80 14.74 -0.38 -15.66
N LYS A 81 15.91 0.08 -16.10
CA LYS A 81 16.36 0.02 -17.52
C LYS A 81 16.50 -1.42 -18.05
N ASP A 82 16.67 -2.37 -17.17
CA ASP A 82 16.75 -3.80 -17.49
C ASP A 82 15.39 -4.48 -17.62
N GLY A 83 14.30 -3.72 -17.41
CA GLY A 83 12.94 -4.23 -17.45
C GLY A 83 12.53 -5.06 -16.23
N GLN A 84 13.36 -5.08 -15.17
CA GLN A 84 13.04 -5.76 -13.92
C GLN A 84 12.49 -4.78 -12.88
N PRO A 85 11.73 -5.25 -11.87
CA PRO A 85 11.31 -4.42 -10.75
C PRO A 85 12.51 -3.70 -10.13
N TYR A 86 12.41 -2.37 -10.05
CA TYR A 86 13.53 -1.54 -9.59
C TYR A 86 13.66 -1.50 -8.07
N PHE A 87 12.54 -1.62 -7.36
CA PHE A 87 12.49 -1.64 -5.90
C PHE A 87 11.95 -2.98 -5.40
N GLY A 88 12.52 -3.49 -4.33
CA GLY A 88 12.03 -4.66 -3.62
C GLY A 88 11.80 -5.87 -4.54
N GLN A 89 10.58 -6.39 -4.50
CA GLN A 89 10.16 -7.53 -5.32
C GLN A 89 8.74 -7.33 -5.86
N PRO A 90 8.34 -8.04 -6.94
CA PRO A 90 7.03 -7.83 -7.55
C PRO A 90 5.88 -8.34 -6.66
N TYR A 91 6.09 -9.43 -5.96
CA TYR A 91 5.10 -10.11 -5.11
C TYR A 91 5.78 -10.96 -4.05
N VAL A 92 5.00 -11.42 -3.09
CA VAL A 92 5.39 -12.49 -2.15
C VAL A 92 4.29 -13.54 -2.10
N ILE A 93 4.67 -14.76 -1.73
CA ILE A 93 3.73 -15.81 -1.34
C ILE A 93 3.98 -16.13 0.14
N ILE A 94 2.99 -15.86 0.98
CA ILE A 94 3.06 -16.08 2.41
C ILE A 94 2.12 -17.22 2.79
N GLU A 95 2.65 -18.21 3.50
CA GLU A 95 1.86 -19.31 4.04
C GLU A 95 1.62 -19.11 5.53
N LYS A 96 0.36 -19.01 5.93
CA LYS A 96 -0.05 -18.98 7.34
C LYS A 96 -1.16 -20.00 7.57
N GLN A 97 -0.99 -20.86 8.55
CA GLN A 97 -1.95 -21.92 8.92
C GLN A 97 -2.34 -22.83 7.74
N GLY A 98 -1.41 -23.08 6.81
CA GLY A 98 -1.62 -23.94 5.66
C GLY A 98 -2.32 -23.27 4.46
N VAL A 99 -2.62 -21.97 4.54
CA VAL A 99 -3.18 -21.17 3.45
C VAL A 99 -2.08 -20.33 2.82
N LYS A 100 -1.87 -20.50 1.50
CA LYS A 100 -0.89 -19.71 0.72
C LYS A 100 -1.59 -18.53 0.07
N VAL A 101 -1.16 -17.33 0.44
CA VAL A 101 -1.65 -16.08 -0.15
C VAL A 101 -0.53 -15.42 -0.95
N ALA A 102 -0.75 -15.24 -2.24
CA ALA A 102 0.10 -14.38 -3.06
C ALA A 102 -0.37 -12.94 -2.94
N ILE A 103 0.55 -12.03 -2.64
CA ILE A 103 0.29 -10.59 -2.58
C ILE A 103 1.13 -9.93 -3.67
N LEU A 104 0.47 -9.40 -4.69
CA LEU A 104 1.07 -8.61 -5.76
C LEU A 104 1.01 -7.14 -5.39
N GLY A 105 2.17 -6.44 -5.37
CA GLY A 105 2.24 -5.03 -5.06
C GLY A 105 2.39 -4.17 -6.31
N VAL A 106 1.51 -3.19 -6.49
CA VAL A 106 1.53 -2.24 -7.61
C VAL A 106 1.16 -0.84 -7.14
N THR A 107 1.61 0.17 -7.88
CA THR A 107 1.31 1.58 -7.61
C THR A 107 0.84 2.30 -8.88
N THR A 108 0.23 3.47 -8.70
CA THR A 108 -0.20 4.29 -9.83
C THR A 108 0.93 4.52 -10.85
N GLN A 109 0.65 4.32 -12.11
CA GLN A 109 1.60 4.63 -13.18
C GLN A 109 1.79 6.14 -13.40
N TYR A 110 0.98 6.97 -12.76
CA TYR A 110 0.92 8.42 -13.01
C TYR A 110 2.02 9.22 -12.29
N ILE A 111 2.80 8.61 -11.41
CA ILE A 111 3.91 9.22 -10.66
C ILE A 111 4.80 10.15 -11.49
N PRO A 112 5.20 9.82 -12.75
CA PRO A 112 6.04 10.70 -13.55
C PRO A 112 5.43 12.07 -13.88
N HIS A 113 4.11 12.25 -13.70
CA HIS A 113 3.43 13.53 -13.93
C HIS A 113 3.57 14.48 -12.72
N TRP A 114 3.86 13.95 -11.56
CA TRP A 114 4.01 14.73 -10.32
C TRP A 114 5.47 14.95 -9.92
N GLU A 115 6.33 14.00 -10.28
CA GLU A 115 7.71 14.02 -9.87
C GLU A 115 8.61 14.82 -10.82
N GLN A 116 9.73 15.28 -10.27
CA GLN A 116 10.77 15.92 -11.10
C GLN A 116 11.29 14.90 -12.13
N PRO A 117 11.39 15.26 -13.41
CA PRO A 117 11.88 14.33 -14.45
C PRO A 117 13.24 13.71 -14.11
N ALA A 118 14.10 14.43 -13.39
CA ALA A 118 15.40 13.93 -12.96
C ALA A 118 15.30 12.77 -11.96
N THR A 119 14.26 12.75 -11.12
CA THR A 119 14.01 11.69 -10.13
C THR A 119 13.61 10.38 -10.82
N VAL A 120 12.76 10.45 -11.81
CA VAL A 120 12.13 9.24 -12.41
C VAL A 120 12.68 8.85 -13.78
N LYS A 121 13.68 9.56 -14.32
CA LYS A 121 14.21 9.40 -15.69
C LYS A 121 14.69 7.98 -16.06
N ASP A 122 15.10 7.22 -15.08
CA ASP A 122 15.66 5.88 -15.25
C ASP A 122 14.65 4.78 -14.88
N LEU A 123 13.41 5.17 -14.61
CA LEU A 123 12.31 4.30 -14.23
C LEU A 123 11.23 4.26 -15.30
N THR A 124 10.58 3.12 -15.42
CA THR A 124 9.37 2.95 -16.22
C THR A 124 8.23 2.53 -15.30
N PHE A 125 7.12 3.24 -15.36
CA PHE A 125 5.90 2.94 -14.62
C PHE A 125 4.91 2.32 -15.60
N LYS A 126 4.65 1.01 -15.44
CA LYS A 126 3.70 0.27 -16.28
C LYS A 126 2.28 0.43 -15.77
N SER A 127 1.31 0.26 -16.67
CA SER A 127 -0.09 0.08 -16.30
C SER A 127 -0.25 -1.02 -15.26
N VAL A 128 -1.09 -0.76 -14.27
CA VAL A 128 -1.43 -1.73 -13.22
C VAL A 128 -2.19 -2.91 -13.81
N VAL A 129 -3.10 -2.65 -14.74
CA VAL A 129 -3.87 -3.69 -15.46
C VAL A 129 -2.93 -4.59 -16.26
N GLU A 130 -2.00 -4.04 -17.04
CA GLU A 130 -1.04 -4.82 -17.82
C GLU A 130 -0.14 -5.66 -16.92
N THR A 131 0.34 -5.07 -15.82
CA THR A 131 1.21 -5.76 -14.85
C THR A 131 0.46 -6.90 -14.17
N ALA A 132 -0.74 -6.64 -13.67
CA ALA A 132 -1.54 -7.68 -13.04
C ALA A 132 -1.92 -8.81 -14.01
N ALA A 133 -2.25 -8.48 -15.27
CA ALA A 133 -2.52 -9.48 -16.32
C ALA A 133 -1.32 -10.39 -16.59
N GLU A 134 -0.10 -9.91 -16.37
CA GLU A 134 1.12 -10.71 -16.48
C GLU A 134 1.34 -11.62 -15.27
N TYR A 135 1.13 -11.12 -14.04
CA TYR A 135 1.48 -11.82 -12.81
C TYR A 135 0.36 -12.71 -12.28
N VAL A 136 -0.90 -12.26 -12.28
CA VAL A 136 -2.02 -12.97 -11.64
C VAL A 136 -2.18 -14.41 -12.13
N PRO A 137 -2.12 -14.73 -13.45
CA PRO A 137 -2.23 -16.12 -13.90
C PRO A 137 -1.14 -17.05 -13.33
N LYS A 138 0.10 -16.55 -13.18
CA LYS A 138 1.21 -17.31 -12.61
C LYS A 138 0.99 -17.53 -11.11
N LEU A 139 0.55 -16.50 -10.40
CA LEU A 139 0.30 -16.56 -8.96
C LEU A 139 -0.83 -17.53 -8.62
N ARG A 140 -1.85 -17.63 -9.47
CA ARG A 140 -2.96 -18.62 -9.32
C ARG A 140 -2.47 -20.07 -9.40
N GLU A 141 -1.36 -20.34 -10.04
CA GLU A 141 -0.77 -21.67 -10.10
C GLU A 141 0.03 -22.03 -8.84
N GLU A 142 0.53 -21.02 -8.10
CA GLU A 142 1.45 -21.16 -6.99
C GLU A 142 0.82 -20.96 -5.61
N ALA A 143 -0.32 -20.24 -5.54
CA ALA A 143 -0.98 -19.87 -4.29
C ALA A 143 -2.47 -20.26 -4.29
N ASP A 144 -3.05 -20.37 -3.10
CA ASP A 144 -4.47 -20.63 -2.90
C ASP A 144 -5.31 -19.37 -3.19
N LEU A 145 -4.81 -18.23 -2.76
CA LEU A 145 -5.46 -16.92 -2.89
C LEU A 145 -4.50 -15.91 -3.53
N VAL A 146 -5.04 -14.99 -4.33
CA VAL A 146 -4.31 -13.89 -4.94
C VAL A 146 -4.93 -12.57 -4.50
N VAL A 147 -4.15 -11.78 -3.78
CA VAL A 147 -4.49 -10.42 -3.35
C VAL A 147 -3.67 -9.44 -4.18
N VAL A 148 -4.30 -8.41 -4.71
CA VAL A 148 -3.59 -7.27 -5.29
C VAL A 148 -3.63 -6.13 -4.28
N ALA A 149 -2.46 -5.65 -3.87
CA ALA A 149 -2.28 -4.45 -3.08
C ALA A 149 -1.84 -3.32 -4.03
N TYR A 150 -2.76 -2.41 -4.26
CA TYR A 150 -2.62 -1.34 -5.24
C TYR A 150 -2.64 0.04 -4.56
N HIS A 151 -1.53 0.75 -4.58
CA HIS A 151 -1.53 2.16 -4.23
C HIS A 151 -2.05 2.98 -5.41
N GLY A 152 -3.32 3.09 -5.50
CA GLY A 152 -4.15 3.80 -6.47
C GLY A 152 -5.62 3.53 -6.15
N GLY A 153 -6.51 4.13 -6.91
CA GLY A 153 -7.94 4.06 -6.64
C GLY A 153 -8.77 3.63 -7.84
N PHE A 154 -10.01 4.09 -7.88
CA PHE A 154 -10.99 3.71 -8.89
C PHE A 154 -11.31 4.91 -9.78
N GLU A 155 -11.12 4.73 -11.07
CA GLU A 155 -11.38 5.70 -12.14
C GLU A 155 -12.87 5.79 -12.52
N LYS A 156 -13.65 4.78 -12.06
CA LYS A 156 -15.08 4.67 -12.35
C LYS A 156 -15.89 4.50 -11.08
N ASP A 157 -17.15 4.83 -11.16
CA ASP A 157 -18.12 4.52 -10.14
C ASP A 157 -18.34 3.00 -10.04
N LEU A 158 -18.30 2.46 -8.82
CA LEU A 158 -18.31 1.01 -8.60
C LEU A 158 -19.67 0.34 -8.85
N GLU A 159 -20.76 1.12 -8.87
CA GLU A 159 -22.12 0.62 -9.13
C GLU A 159 -22.49 0.76 -10.60
N THR A 160 -22.15 1.88 -11.21
CA THR A 160 -22.60 2.23 -12.57
C THR A 160 -21.56 1.93 -13.65
N GLY A 161 -20.27 1.87 -13.29
CA GLY A 161 -19.15 1.74 -14.24
C GLY A 161 -18.86 3.01 -15.03
N GLU A 162 -19.56 4.12 -14.73
CA GLU A 162 -19.33 5.40 -15.41
C GLU A 162 -18.05 6.06 -14.89
N PRO A 163 -17.25 6.71 -15.75
CA PRO A 163 -16.06 7.43 -15.31
C PRO A 163 -16.37 8.52 -14.29
N THR A 164 -15.61 8.56 -13.19
CA THR A 164 -15.70 9.61 -12.17
C THR A 164 -14.60 10.67 -12.31
N GLU A 165 -13.64 10.42 -13.19
CA GLU A 165 -12.51 11.28 -13.49
C GLU A 165 -12.08 11.15 -14.95
N LEU A 166 -11.10 11.95 -15.38
CA LEU A 166 -10.46 11.75 -16.69
C LEU A 166 -9.65 10.44 -16.64
N LEU A 167 -9.85 9.59 -17.65
CA LEU A 167 -9.14 8.31 -17.74
C LEU A 167 -7.69 8.51 -18.19
N THR A 168 -6.86 8.99 -17.28
CA THR A 168 -5.44 9.31 -17.51
C THR A 168 -4.52 8.13 -17.23
N GLY A 169 -5.03 7.05 -16.60
CA GLY A 169 -4.25 5.95 -16.06
C GLY A 169 -3.70 6.23 -14.66
N GLU A 170 -4.14 7.32 -14.01
CA GLU A 170 -3.82 7.58 -12.60
C GLU A 170 -4.44 6.50 -11.71
N ASN A 171 -5.72 6.25 -11.91
CA ASN A 171 -6.44 5.18 -11.25
C ASN A 171 -6.91 4.15 -12.28
N GLU A 172 -6.75 2.86 -11.95
CA GLU A 172 -7.07 1.74 -12.83
C GLU A 172 -7.81 0.61 -12.07
N GLY A 173 -8.30 0.88 -10.85
CA GLY A 173 -8.83 -0.16 -9.96
C GLY A 173 -10.11 -0.84 -10.48
N TYR A 174 -10.98 -0.09 -11.17
CA TYR A 174 -12.17 -0.66 -11.81
C TYR A 174 -11.78 -1.56 -12.99
N ASP A 175 -10.99 -1.03 -13.91
CA ASP A 175 -10.50 -1.74 -15.08
C ASP A 175 -9.67 -2.98 -14.70
N LEU A 176 -8.94 -2.91 -13.60
CA LEU A 176 -8.16 -4.03 -13.06
C LEU A 176 -9.07 -5.24 -12.76
N LEU A 177 -10.15 -5.03 -12.01
CA LEU A 177 -11.07 -6.13 -11.66
C LEU A 177 -12.00 -6.54 -12.80
N GLU A 178 -12.20 -5.67 -13.79
CA GLU A 178 -12.97 -6.01 -14.98
C GLU A 178 -12.16 -6.85 -15.98
N LYS A 179 -10.85 -6.57 -16.12
CA LYS A 179 -10.00 -7.13 -17.19
C LYS A 179 -9.10 -8.27 -16.73
N VAL A 180 -8.81 -8.37 -15.43
CA VAL A 180 -7.87 -9.35 -14.89
C VAL A 180 -8.60 -10.36 -14.00
N PRO A 181 -8.98 -11.53 -14.54
CA PRO A 181 -9.62 -12.58 -13.75
C PRO A 181 -8.60 -13.26 -12.81
N GLY A 182 -9.10 -13.78 -11.68
CA GLY A 182 -8.29 -14.55 -10.74
C GLY A 182 -7.77 -13.77 -9.54
N ILE A 183 -8.25 -12.55 -9.31
CA ILE A 183 -8.01 -11.77 -8.09
C ILE A 183 -9.09 -12.12 -7.08
N ASP A 184 -8.71 -12.43 -5.83
CA ASP A 184 -9.64 -12.77 -4.74
C ASP A 184 -9.95 -11.58 -3.85
N ALA A 185 -9.06 -10.58 -3.78
CA ALA A 185 -9.25 -9.34 -3.03
C ALA A 185 -8.40 -8.20 -3.59
N LEU A 186 -8.91 -6.98 -3.50
CA LEU A 186 -8.21 -5.76 -3.92
C LEU A 186 -8.13 -4.75 -2.77
N VAL A 187 -6.90 -4.43 -2.36
CA VAL A 187 -6.60 -3.33 -1.44
C VAL A 187 -6.22 -2.11 -2.27
N THR A 188 -6.84 -0.96 -2.00
CA THR A 188 -6.59 0.31 -2.71
C THR A 188 -6.24 1.45 -1.74
N GLY A 189 -5.81 2.59 -2.28
CA GLY A 189 -5.43 3.79 -1.52
C GLY A 189 -5.51 5.05 -2.37
N HIS A 190 -4.57 5.99 -2.16
CA HIS A 190 -4.30 7.17 -3.01
C HIS A 190 -5.41 8.23 -3.04
N GLN A 191 -6.65 7.87 -3.38
CA GLN A 191 -7.77 8.80 -3.50
C GLN A 191 -8.35 9.26 -2.15
N HIS A 192 -7.88 8.74 -1.01
CA HIS A 192 -8.35 9.06 0.33
C HIS A 192 -9.84 8.78 0.58
N ARG A 193 -10.45 7.90 -0.23
CA ARG A 193 -11.87 7.53 -0.11
C ARG A 193 -12.07 6.46 0.97
N GLU A 194 -13.27 6.41 1.53
CA GLU A 194 -13.70 5.34 2.42
C GLU A 194 -14.56 4.38 1.62
N ILE A 195 -13.97 3.24 1.20
CA ILE A 195 -14.63 2.23 0.38
C ILE A 195 -14.49 0.88 1.07
N ALA A 196 -15.62 0.22 1.32
CA ALA A 196 -15.69 -1.18 1.73
C ALA A 196 -16.88 -1.80 1.03
N THR A 197 -16.64 -2.53 -0.07
CA THR A 197 -17.71 -3.08 -0.92
C THR A 197 -17.18 -4.24 -1.75
N LYS A 198 -17.95 -4.65 -2.75
CA LYS A 198 -17.53 -5.64 -3.75
C LYS A 198 -17.74 -5.10 -5.15
N LEU A 199 -16.77 -5.38 -6.02
CA LEU A 199 -16.89 -5.19 -7.46
C LEU A 199 -16.78 -6.56 -8.14
N ASN A 200 -17.78 -6.93 -8.94
CA ASN A 200 -17.85 -8.25 -9.59
C ASN A 200 -17.73 -9.43 -8.61
N GLY A 201 -18.19 -9.26 -7.37
CA GLY A 201 -18.09 -10.26 -6.30
C GLY A 201 -16.76 -10.29 -5.56
N ILE A 202 -15.76 -9.52 -6.00
CA ILE A 202 -14.44 -9.40 -5.38
C ILE A 202 -14.50 -8.29 -4.32
N PRO A 203 -14.11 -8.56 -3.06
CA PRO A 203 -14.07 -7.54 -2.02
C PRO A 203 -12.97 -6.51 -2.30
N VAL A 204 -13.35 -5.24 -2.14
CA VAL A 204 -12.46 -4.09 -2.33
C VAL A 204 -12.48 -3.20 -1.10
N ILE A 205 -11.33 -2.62 -0.77
CA ILE A 205 -11.16 -1.75 0.38
C ILE A 205 -10.32 -0.52 0.01
N GLN A 206 -10.72 0.65 0.52
CA GLN A 206 -9.90 1.87 0.59
C GLN A 206 -10.18 2.54 1.93
N PRO A 207 -9.25 2.51 2.91
CA PRO A 207 -9.54 2.87 4.30
C PRO A 207 -9.29 4.36 4.61
N GLY A 208 -9.61 5.27 3.69
CA GLY A 208 -9.42 6.70 3.93
C GLY A 208 -7.95 7.12 3.95
N PHE A 209 -7.58 7.97 4.90
CA PHE A 209 -6.23 8.56 5.00
C PHE A 209 -5.86 8.90 6.45
N ARG A 210 -4.59 9.28 6.69
CA ARG A 210 -4.04 9.68 8.00
C ARG A 210 -4.15 8.62 9.10
N GLY A 211 -4.29 7.34 8.76
CA GLY A 211 -4.48 6.29 9.74
C GLY A 211 -5.77 6.40 10.55
N ALA A 212 -6.79 7.11 10.03
CA ALA A 212 -8.07 7.26 10.71
C ALA A 212 -8.86 5.95 10.77
N PHE A 213 -8.56 5.02 9.87
CA PHE A 213 -9.27 3.74 9.74
C PHE A 213 -8.32 2.58 9.46
N VAL A 214 -8.75 1.39 9.85
CA VAL A 214 -8.20 0.12 9.38
C VAL A 214 -9.20 -0.53 8.44
N GLY A 215 -8.74 -0.93 7.27
CA GLY A 215 -9.53 -1.72 6.32
C GLY A 215 -9.40 -3.20 6.63
N GLU A 216 -10.50 -3.94 6.62
CA GLU A 216 -10.55 -5.39 6.78
C GLU A 216 -11.26 -6.03 5.59
N ILE A 217 -10.59 -7.00 4.96
CA ILE A 217 -11.21 -7.93 4.02
C ILE A 217 -11.21 -9.30 4.66
N THR A 218 -12.38 -9.92 4.73
CA THR A 218 -12.54 -11.30 5.16
C THR A 218 -12.86 -12.19 3.96
N LEU A 219 -12.08 -13.26 3.79
CA LEU A 219 -12.34 -14.30 2.81
C LEU A 219 -12.72 -15.59 3.54
N GLU A 220 -13.91 -16.12 3.28
CA GLU A 220 -14.33 -17.45 3.72
C GLU A 220 -13.87 -18.47 2.69
N ILE A 221 -13.12 -19.47 3.13
CA ILE A 221 -12.51 -20.45 2.24
C ILE A 221 -12.89 -21.88 2.62
N GLU A 222 -13.00 -22.73 1.61
CA GLU A 222 -13.16 -24.18 1.80
C GLU A 222 -12.01 -24.94 1.12
N PRO A 223 -11.54 -26.06 1.75
CA PRO A 223 -10.52 -26.89 1.15
C PRO A 223 -11.03 -27.59 -0.12
N MET A 224 -10.17 -27.67 -1.12
CA MET A 224 -10.37 -28.45 -2.34
C MET A 224 -9.42 -29.66 -2.38
N ALA A 225 -9.49 -30.46 -3.44
CA ALA A 225 -8.53 -31.53 -3.69
C ALA A 225 -7.08 -31.00 -3.80
N LYS A 226 -6.91 -29.74 -4.22
CA LYS A 226 -5.65 -28.99 -4.20
C LYS A 226 -5.95 -27.56 -3.80
N GLY A 227 -5.42 -27.13 -2.63
CA GLY A 227 -5.56 -25.77 -2.12
C GLY A 227 -6.95 -25.44 -1.56
N TYR A 228 -7.33 -24.19 -1.70
CA TYR A 228 -8.59 -23.64 -1.18
C TYR A 228 -9.31 -22.84 -2.26
N HIS A 229 -10.63 -22.65 -2.09
CA HIS A 229 -11.40 -21.69 -2.87
C HIS A 229 -12.26 -20.81 -1.98
N VAL A 230 -12.53 -19.59 -2.44
CA VAL A 230 -13.36 -18.62 -1.75
C VAL A 230 -14.84 -18.97 -1.94
N ILE A 231 -15.56 -19.13 -0.81
CA ILE A 231 -17.00 -19.38 -0.79
C ILE A 231 -17.80 -18.16 -0.32
N GLY A 232 -17.14 -17.20 0.31
CA GLY A 232 -17.74 -15.98 0.79
C GLY A 232 -16.66 -14.92 1.04
N SER A 233 -17.07 -13.67 1.05
CA SER A 233 -16.16 -12.55 1.37
C SER A 233 -16.92 -11.40 2.00
N ASP A 234 -16.20 -10.53 2.71
CA ASP A 234 -16.72 -9.28 3.24
C ASP A 234 -15.62 -8.22 3.26
N ALA A 235 -16.02 -6.94 3.30
CA ALA A 235 -15.11 -5.81 3.46
C ALA A 235 -15.69 -4.84 4.48
N ALA A 236 -14.86 -4.33 5.39
CA ALA A 236 -15.26 -3.40 6.44
C ALA A 236 -14.18 -2.36 6.71
N ILE A 237 -14.58 -1.17 7.14
CA ILE A 237 -13.70 -0.09 7.61
C ILE A 237 -13.94 0.11 9.10
N HIS A 238 -12.86 0.09 9.89
CA HIS A 238 -12.89 0.24 11.33
C HIS A 238 -12.21 1.56 11.73
N PRO A 239 -12.95 2.52 12.34
CA PRO A 239 -12.35 3.74 12.84
C PRO A 239 -11.46 3.46 14.06
N VAL A 240 -10.25 4.04 14.07
CA VAL A 240 -9.27 3.83 15.16
C VAL A 240 -9.33 4.90 16.26
N GLY A 241 -10.07 5.97 16.07
CA GLY A 241 -10.06 7.14 16.97
C GLY A 241 -10.49 6.88 18.42
N ASN A 242 -11.13 5.74 18.70
CA ASN A 242 -11.53 5.34 20.06
C ASN A 242 -10.64 4.26 20.65
N GLU A 243 -9.66 3.76 19.90
CA GLU A 243 -8.73 2.76 20.37
C GLU A 243 -7.64 3.38 21.27
N GLN A 244 -7.13 2.62 22.21
CA GLN A 244 -6.01 3.06 23.01
C GLN A 244 -4.72 2.90 22.20
N PRO A 245 -3.84 3.92 22.18
CA PRO A 245 -2.55 3.80 21.51
C PRO A 245 -1.75 2.62 22.05
N ASP A 246 -1.07 1.89 21.16
CA ASP A 246 -0.10 0.89 21.57
C ASP A 246 1.06 1.55 22.31
N ALA A 247 1.40 1.05 23.51
CA ALA A 247 2.38 1.68 24.39
C ALA A 247 3.80 1.64 23.81
N GLU A 248 4.15 0.61 23.06
CA GLU A 248 5.48 0.50 22.42
C GLU A 248 5.59 1.47 21.26
N VAL A 249 4.60 1.54 20.37
CA VAL A 249 4.56 2.51 19.28
C VAL A 249 4.57 3.94 19.83
N LEU A 250 3.78 4.22 20.86
CA LEU A 250 3.76 5.54 21.50
C LEU A 250 5.14 5.91 22.05
N SER A 251 5.84 4.99 22.70
CA SER A 251 7.19 5.23 23.23
C SER A 251 8.22 5.55 22.15
N LEU A 252 8.04 5.01 20.92
CA LEU A 252 8.92 5.29 19.78
C LEU A 252 8.70 6.68 19.17
N THR A 253 7.52 7.26 19.36
CA THR A 253 7.11 8.50 18.68
C THR A 253 7.20 9.74 19.58
N THR A 254 7.03 9.60 20.90
CA THR A 254 6.87 10.74 21.84
C THR A 254 8.01 11.75 21.75
N ALA A 255 9.26 11.32 21.87
CA ALA A 255 10.40 12.24 21.84
C ALA A 255 10.52 13.00 20.50
N LEU A 256 10.30 12.30 19.40
CA LEU A 256 10.33 12.90 18.07
C LEU A 256 9.15 13.88 17.86
N HIS A 257 7.99 13.55 18.40
CA HIS A 257 6.83 14.45 18.38
C HIS A 257 7.12 15.74 19.12
N ASP A 258 7.67 15.67 20.35
CA ASP A 258 8.03 16.84 21.14
C ASP A 258 9.05 17.73 20.41
N GLU A 259 10.08 17.15 19.78
CA GLU A 259 11.04 17.89 18.96
C GLU A 259 10.38 18.60 17.78
N VAL A 260 9.41 17.95 17.13
CA VAL A 260 8.68 18.54 16.00
C VAL A 260 7.80 19.71 16.46
N GLU A 261 7.12 19.58 17.59
CA GLU A 261 6.32 20.66 18.17
C GLU A 261 7.21 21.89 18.50
N GLU A 262 8.37 21.66 19.15
CA GLU A 262 9.33 22.73 19.42
C GLU A 262 9.85 23.39 18.12
N TRP A 263 10.05 22.61 17.06
CA TRP A 263 10.47 23.13 15.77
C TRP A 263 9.37 23.95 15.08
N LEU A 264 8.12 23.53 15.18
CA LEU A 264 6.96 24.24 14.62
C LEU A 264 6.70 25.57 15.33
N ASP A 265 6.97 25.65 16.63
CA ASP A 265 6.79 26.85 17.45
C ASP A 265 7.86 27.93 17.22
N GLN A 266 8.91 27.62 16.44
CA GLN A 266 9.95 28.62 16.17
C GLN A 266 9.46 29.76 15.28
N PRO A 267 9.84 31.02 15.56
CA PRO A 267 9.43 32.14 14.75
C PRO A 267 10.03 32.04 13.33
N VAL A 268 9.17 32.15 12.32
CA VAL A 268 9.55 32.04 10.89
C VAL A 268 10.02 33.38 10.29
N GLY A 269 9.97 34.48 11.02
CA GLY A 269 10.44 35.81 10.61
C GLY A 269 9.81 36.94 11.42
N ASN A 270 10.35 38.13 11.24
CA ASN A 270 9.73 39.35 11.73
C ASN A 270 9.00 40.04 10.57
N VAL A 271 7.76 40.44 10.81
CA VAL A 271 6.94 41.25 9.90
C VAL A 271 7.16 42.72 10.22
#